data_0d996453987d1269d60fb6a958ffb9f0
#
_entry.id   0d996453987d1269d60fb6a958ffb9f0
#
_cell.length_a   1.000
_cell.length_b   1.000
_cell.length_c   1.000
_cell.angle_alpha   90.00
_cell.angle_beta   90.00
_cell.angle_gamma   90.00
#
_symmetry.space_group_name_H-M   'P 1'
#
loop_
_entity.id
_entity.type
_entity.pdbx_description
1 polymer ?
#
loop_
_entity_poly.entity_id
_entity_poly.type
_entity_poly.pdbx_seq_one_letter_code
_entity_poly.pdbx_strand_id
1 'polypeptide(L)'
;MKKYKLITNFKDKRGIIKDIIQENVNSITYITIKKGKIRGNHYHKKTTQWNFVISGSVNLFYKKNIRSQIIKKIFLKKNDLAVCKPNEPHAFKSLKDCELIVFTKGPRKGKEYETDTFRLTNSIVK
;
A
#
# COMPACT_ATOMS: atom_id res chain seq x y z
N MET A 1 6.21 -9.20 1.31
CA MET A 1 5.43 -8.22 0.53
C MET A 1 5.78 -8.34 -0.93
N LYS A 2 4.83 -8.22 -1.79
CA LYS A 2 5.08 -8.28 -3.23
C LYS A 2 4.06 -7.46 -4.01
N LYS A 3 4.42 -7.15 -5.27
CA LYS A 3 3.54 -6.50 -6.23
C LYS A 3 2.76 -7.57 -6.99
N TYR A 4 1.46 -7.34 -7.13
CA TYR A 4 0.57 -8.22 -7.89
C TYR A 4 0.25 -7.59 -9.24
N LYS A 5 0.36 -8.37 -10.29
CA LYS A 5 -0.10 -7.97 -11.63
C LYS A 5 -1.58 -8.32 -11.74
N LEU A 6 -2.40 -7.30 -12.00
CA LEU A 6 -3.83 -7.50 -12.16
C LEU A 6 -4.14 -8.12 -13.53
N ILE A 7 -5.10 -9.05 -13.54
CA ILE A 7 -5.54 -9.72 -14.75
C ILE A 7 -6.78 -9.02 -15.28
N THR A 8 -6.81 -8.75 -16.60
CA THR A 8 -8.01 -8.23 -17.25
C THR A 8 -9.04 -9.35 -17.36
N ASN A 9 -10.18 -9.19 -16.68
CA ASN A 9 -11.26 -10.17 -16.68
C ASN A 9 -12.01 -10.20 -18.00
N PHE A 10 -12.21 -9.04 -18.60
CA PHE A 10 -12.96 -8.91 -19.85
C PHE A 10 -12.46 -7.71 -20.65
N LYS A 11 -12.43 -7.85 -21.97
CA LYS A 11 -12.03 -6.78 -22.89
C LYS A 11 -12.85 -6.84 -24.16
N ASP A 12 -13.37 -5.70 -24.58
CA ASP A 12 -14.00 -5.51 -25.87
C ASP A 12 -13.72 -4.09 -26.38
N LYS A 13 -14.35 -3.69 -27.46
CA LYS A 13 -14.13 -2.33 -28.03
C LYS A 13 -14.63 -1.19 -27.16
N ARG A 14 -15.44 -1.47 -26.12
CA ARG A 14 -15.88 -0.45 -25.17
C ARG A 14 -14.84 -0.18 -24.07
N GLY A 15 -13.90 -1.13 -23.83
CA GLY A 15 -12.87 -1.02 -22.78
C GLY A 15 -12.62 -2.33 -22.08
N ILE A 16 -12.15 -2.25 -20.83
CA ILE A 16 -11.81 -3.42 -20.04
C ILE A 16 -12.55 -3.45 -18.70
N ILE A 17 -12.72 -4.68 -18.18
CA ILE A 17 -13.17 -4.91 -16.81
C ILE A 17 -12.04 -5.66 -16.10
N LYS A 18 -11.62 -5.12 -14.97
CA LYS A 18 -10.51 -5.69 -14.21
C LYS A 18 -10.83 -5.62 -12.73
N ASP A 19 -10.89 -6.76 -12.08
CA ASP A 19 -11.07 -6.80 -10.63
C ASP A 19 -9.76 -6.42 -9.95
N ILE A 20 -9.84 -5.50 -9.00
CA ILE A 20 -8.66 -5.03 -8.27
C ILE A 20 -8.40 -5.93 -7.07
N ILE A 21 -9.43 -6.23 -6.29
CA ILE A 21 -9.37 -7.18 -5.18
C ILE A 21 -10.69 -7.94 -5.08
N GLN A 22 -10.65 -9.14 -4.49
CA GLN A 22 -11.82 -9.97 -4.24
C GLN A 22 -11.83 -10.43 -2.78
N GLU A 23 -11.38 -9.57 -1.88
CA GLU A 23 -11.28 -9.83 -0.46
C GLU A 23 -12.33 -9.05 0.31
N ASN A 24 -12.66 -9.53 1.51
CA ASN A 24 -13.54 -8.80 2.40
C ASN A 24 -12.75 -7.64 3.04
N VAL A 25 -13.15 -6.43 2.73
CA VAL A 25 -12.54 -5.22 3.29
C VAL A 25 -13.59 -4.41 4.03
N ASN A 26 -13.16 -3.70 5.05
CA ASN A 26 -14.07 -2.87 5.85
C ASN A 26 -13.89 -1.37 5.60
N SER A 27 -12.91 -0.97 4.80
CA SER A 27 -12.78 0.42 4.39
C SER A 27 -12.00 0.58 3.09
N ILE A 28 -12.28 1.69 2.41
CA ILE A 28 -11.60 2.10 1.19
C ILE A 28 -11.20 3.56 1.39
N THR A 29 -9.90 3.86 1.23
CA THR A 29 -9.35 5.19 1.49
C THR A 29 -8.63 5.72 0.26
N TYR A 30 -8.89 6.98 -0.08
CA TYR A 30 -8.14 7.69 -1.11
C TYR A 30 -7.00 8.46 -0.46
N ILE A 31 -5.77 8.27 -0.97
CA ILE A 31 -4.57 8.88 -0.41
C ILE A 31 -3.77 9.54 -1.53
N THR A 32 -3.27 10.73 -1.27
CA THR A 32 -2.31 11.39 -2.15
C THR A 32 -0.96 11.51 -1.45
N ILE A 33 0.11 11.38 -2.22
CA ILE A 33 1.47 11.59 -1.74
C ILE A 33 2.18 12.47 -2.76
N LYS A 34 2.53 13.69 -2.37
CA LYS A 34 3.24 14.61 -3.26
C LYS A 34 4.66 14.14 -3.52
N LYS A 35 5.19 14.49 -4.68
CA LYS A 35 6.56 14.15 -5.08
C LYS A 35 7.56 14.39 -3.95
N GLY A 36 8.38 13.39 -3.67
CA GLY A 36 9.43 13.42 -2.66
C GLY A 36 8.96 13.23 -1.23
N LYS A 37 7.65 13.19 -0.99
CA LYS A 37 7.11 13.04 0.37
C LYS A 37 6.99 11.56 0.73
N ILE A 38 6.95 11.32 2.03
CA ILE A 38 6.94 9.98 2.62
C ILE A 38 5.69 9.81 3.48
N ARG A 39 5.03 8.64 3.34
CA ARG A 39 3.99 8.19 4.26
C ARG A 39 4.32 6.81 4.76
N GLY A 40 3.85 6.50 5.96
CA GLY A 40 4.10 5.21 6.58
C GLY A 40 5.22 5.29 7.61
N ASN A 41 6.28 4.48 7.45
CA ASN A 41 7.29 4.24 8.47
C ASN A 41 6.64 3.65 9.73
N HIS A 42 5.79 2.66 9.50
CA HIS A 42 5.04 2.00 10.55
C HIS A 42 4.72 0.56 10.15
N TYR A 43 4.10 -0.16 11.07
CA TYR A 43 3.54 -1.48 10.80
C TYR A 43 2.21 -1.62 11.56
N HIS A 44 1.45 -2.61 11.16
CA HIS A 44 0.18 -2.97 11.79
C HIS A 44 0.27 -4.41 12.29
N LYS A 45 -0.44 -4.75 13.35
CA LYS A 45 -0.47 -6.12 13.88
C LYS A 45 -1.68 -6.91 13.39
N LYS A 46 -2.78 -6.21 13.10
CA LYS A 46 -4.06 -6.83 12.73
C LYS A 46 -4.57 -6.42 11.36
N THR A 47 -3.91 -5.49 10.70
CA THR A 47 -4.41 -4.85 9.49
C THR A 47 -3.69 -5.33 8.25
N THR A 48 -4.45 -5.64 7.21
CA THR A 48 -3.96 -5.87 5.85
C THR A 48 -4.43 -4.72 4.98
N GLN A 49 -3.52 -4.17 4.16
CA GLN A 49 -3.84 -3.09 3.24
C GLN A 49 -3.44 -3.47 1.82
N TRP A 50 -4.39 -3.36 0.90
CA TRP A 50 -4.17 -3.50 -0.54
C TRP A 50 -4.05 -2.10 -1.12
N ASN A 51 -2.87 -1.77 -1.63
CA ASN A 51 -2.53 -0.44 -2.11
C ASN A 51 -2.52 -0.44 -3.64
N PHE A 52 -3.49 0.25 -4.23
CA PHE A 52 -3.64 0.34 -5.67
C PHE A 52 -3.24 1.72 -6.16
N VAL A 53 -2.29 1.79 -7.08
CA VAL A 53 -1.80 3.06 -7.64
C VAL A 53 -2.71 3.49 -8.78
N ILE A 54 -3.39 4.64 -8.62
CA ILE A 54 -4.23 5.25 -9.66
C ILE A 54 -3.38 6.05 -10.62
N SER A 55 -2.44 6.84 -10.09
CA SER A 55 -1.59 7.72 -10.88
C SER A 55 -0.27 7.97 -10.20
N GLY A 56 0.73 8.39 -10.97
CA GLY A 56 2.06 8.68 -10.45
C GLY A 56 2.91 7.44 -10.25
N SER A 57 3.93 7.56 -9.40
CA SER A 57 4.82 6.46 -9.08
C SER A 57 5.38 6.62 -7.67
N VAL A 58 5.65 5.50 -7.03
CA VAL A 58 6.07 5.47 -5.65
C VAL A 58 7.00 4.28 -5.40
N ASN A 59 8.00 4.48 -4.55
CA ASN A 59 8.79 3.37 -4.02
C ASN A 59 8.19 2.94 -2.69
N LEU A 60 7.92 1.65 -2.56
CA LEU A 60 7.46 1.02 -1.34
C LEU A 60 8.65 0.32 -0.68
N PHE A 61 9.11 0.87 0.44
CA PHE A 61 10.17 0.27 1.25
C PHE A 61 9.51 -0.61 2.30
N TYR A 62 10.09 -1.79 2.55
CA TYR A 62 9.49 -2.71 3.51
C TYR A 62 10.52 -3.65 4.13
N LYS A 63 10.12 -4.24 5.25
CA LYS A 63 10.86 -5.31 5.93
C LYS A 63 9.93 -6.51 6.10
N LYS A 64 10.52 -7.69 6.15
CA LYS A 64 9.78 -8.94 6.37
C LYS A 64 9.04 -8.93 7.71
N ASN A 65 9.68 -8.37 8.74
CA ASN A 65 9.12 -8.17 10.08
C ASN A 65 9.93 -7.11 10.81
N ILE A 66 9.51 -6.75 12.02
CA ILE A 66 10.17 -5.68 12.79
C ILE A 66 11.61 -6.02 13.18
N ARG A 67 11.95 -7.29 13.29
CA ARG A 67 13.30 -7.74 13.69
C ARG A 67 14.27 -7.80 12.52
N SER A 68 13.79 -7.83 11.30
CA SER A 68 14.64 -7.92 10.12
C SER A 68 15.51 -6.66 9.97
N GLN A 69 16.78 -6.85 9.61
CA GLN A 69 17.70 -5.77 9.28
C GLN A 69 17.68 -5.45 7.79
N ILE A 70 17.05 -6.28 6.99
CA ILE A 70 17.03 -6.16 5.53
C ILE A 70 15.87 -5.29 5.10
N ILE A 71 16.18 -4.17 4.44
CA ILE A 71 15.18 -3.27 3.84
C ILE A 71 15.12 -3.56 2.36
N LYS A 72 13.91 -3.85 1.86
CA LYS A 72 13.66 -4.09 0.44
C LYS A 72 12.83 -2.97 -0.13
N LYS A 73 12.82 -2.87 -1.45
CA LYS A 73 12.11 -1.81 -2.17
C LYS A 73 11.38 -2.39 -3.38
N ILE A 74 10.13 -1.95 -3.56
CA ILE A 74 9.33 -2.26 -4.75
C ILE A 74 8.94 -0.94 -5.40
N PHE A 75 9.18 -0.82 -6.71
CA PHE A 75 8.69 0.31 -7.50
C PHE A 75 7.25 0.04 -7.93
N LEU A 76 6.36 0.99 -7.67
CA LEU A 76 4.95 0.92 -8.05
C LEU A 76 4.59 2.09 -8.95
N LYS A 77 3.83 1.80 -9.99
CA LYS A 77 3.30 2.79 -10.93
C LYS A 77 1.82 2.55 -11.16
N LYS A 78 1.21 3.38 -11.99
CA LYS A 78 -0.23 3.27 -12.34
C LYS A 78 -0.64 1.83 -12.61
N ASN A 79 -1.74 1.41 -11.97
CA ASN A 79 -2.36 0.08 -12.05
C ASN A 79 -1.61 -1.04 -11.32
N ASP A 80 -0.54 -0.74 -10.59
CA ASP A 80 0.10 -1.72 -9.73
C ASP A 80 -0.63 -1.85 -8.40
N LEU A 81 -0.64 -3.06 -7.87
CA LEU A 81 -1.22 -3.39 -6.57
C LEU A 81 -0.14 -4.01 -5.68
N ALA A 82 0.02 -3.50 -4.47
CA ALA A 82 0.91 -4.08 -3.48
C ALA A 82 0.16 -4.29 -2.16
N VAL A 83 0.44 -5.41 -1.50
CA VAL A 83 -0.25 -5.79 -0.26
C VAL A 83 0.72 -5.69 0.91
N CYS A 84 0.32 -4.91 1.93
CA CYS A 84 1.02 -4.83 3.22
C CYS A 84 0.26 -5.70 4.20
N LYS A 85 0.90 -6.77 4.64
CA LYS A 85 0.32 -7.71 5.60
C LYS A 85 0.64 -7.31 7.04
N PRO A 86 -0.06 -7.88 8.04
CA PRO A 86 0.29 -7.64 9.43
C PRO A 86 1.77 -7.92 9.71
N ASN A 87 2.37 -7.09 10.56
CA ASN A 87 3.75 -7.20 11.02
C ASN A 87 4.82 -6.95 9.97
N GLU A 88 4.47 -6.38 8.83
CA GLU A 88 5.41 -5.95 7.80
C GLU A 88 5.60 -4.43 7.87
N PRO A 89 6.73 -3.94 8.40
CA PRO A 89 7.04 -2.50 8.36
C PRO A 89 7.11 -2.00 6.93
N HIS A 90 6.53 -0.84 6.68
CA HIS A 90 6.48 -0.28 5.34
C HIS A 90 6.48 1.25 5.34
N ALA A 91 6.96 1.81 4.23
CA ALA A 91 6.95 3.25 3.98
C ALA A 91 6.90 3.50 2.48
N PHE A 92 6.15 4.52 2.09
CA PHE A 92 6.02 4.95 0.69
C PHE A 92 6.75 6.27 0.49
N LYS A 93 7.57 6.35 -0.53
CA LYS A 93 8.16 7.61 -0.99
C LYS A 93 7.78 7.87 -2.43
N SER A 94 7.05 8.95 -2.68
CA SER A 94 6.63 9.29 -4.04
C SER A 94 7.77 9.83 -4.88
N LEU A 95 7.84 9.32 -6.11
CA LEU A 95 8.78 9.78 -7.14
C LEU A 95 8.14 10.85 -8.02
N LYS A 96 6.81 10.79 -8.15
CA LYS A 96 5.94 11.78 -8.78
C LYS A 96 4.73 11.95 -7.89
N ASP A 97 3.96 13.03 -8.05
CA ASP A 97 2.69 13.16 -7.35
C ASP A 97 1.87 11.89 -7.60
N CYS A 98 1.45 11.26 -6.53
CA CYS A 98 0.87 9.92 -6.56
C CYS A 98 -0.52 9.90 -5.92
N GLU A 99 -1.43 9.15 -6.53
CA GLU A 99 -2.75 8.86 -5.98
C GLU A 99 -2.87 7.36 -5.74
N LEU A 100 -3.33 6.99 -4.56
CA LEU A 100 -3.57 5.61 -4.15
C LEU A 100 -5.01 5.43 -3.70
N ILE A 101 -5.59 4.27 -4.02
CA ILE A 101 -6.75 3.76 -3.31
C ILE A 101 -6.26 2.62 -2.44
N VAL A 102 -6.59 2.67 -1.16
CA VAL A 102 -6.17 1.66 -0.18
C VAL A 102 -7.41 0.95 0.36
N PHE A 103 -7.44 -0.35 0.12
CA PHE A 103 -8.49 -1.24 0.63
C PHE A 103 -7.97 -1.84 1.94
N THR A 104 -8.73 -1.71 3.02
CA THR A 104 -8.25 -2.11 4.35
C THR A 104 -9.16 -3.15 4.98
N LYS A 105 -8.55 -4.17 5.54
CA LYS A 105 -9.18 -5.12 6.45
C LYS A 105 -8.50 -4.97 7.80
N GLY A 106 -9.23 -4.39 8.77
CA GLY A 106 -8.70 -4.10 10.09
C GLY A 106 -9.31 -2.84 10.70
N PRO A 107 -8.87 -2.42 11.89
CA PRO A 107 -9.38 -1.21 12.54
C PRO A 107 -9.13 0.02 11.68
N ARG A 108 -10.19 0.73 11.28
CA ARG A 108 -10.05 1.92 10.42
C ARG A 108 -11.00 3.05 10.74
N LYS A 109 -12.21 2.76 11.21
CA LYS A 109 -13.27 3.75 11.43
C LYS A 109 -12.83 4.85 12.40
N GLY A 110 -12.95 6.11 11.98
CA GLY A 110 -12.56 7.25 12.81
C GLY A 110 -11.08 7.17 13.18
N LYS A 111 -10.80 7.08 14.47
CA LYS A 111 -9.42 6.96 15.00
C LYS A 111 -9.00 5.54 15.32
N GLU A 112 -9.82 4.53 14.99
CA GLU A 112 -9.48 3.14 15.28
C GLU A 112 -8.17 2.69 14.62
N TYR A 113 -7.82 3.28 13.46
CA TYR A 113 -6.57 2.94 12.79
C TYR A 113 -5.34 3.19 13.67
N GLU A 114 -5.41 4.16 14.58
CA GLU A 114 -4.30 4.47 15.49
C GLU A 114 -4.07 3.37 16.52
N THR A 115 -5.11 2.59 16.85
CA THR A 115 -5.00 1.49 17.81
C THR A 115 -4.14 0.35 17.28
N ASP A 116 -3.95 0.30 15.94
CA ASP A 116 -3.18 -0.74 15.27
C ASP A 116 -2.09 -0.15 14.36
N THR A 117 -1.60 1.04 14.69
CA THR A 117 -0.50 1.68 13.94
C THR A 117 0.68 1.89 14.88
N PHE A 118 1.79 1.23 14.57
CA PHE A 118 3.01 1.26 15.38
C PHE A 118 4.12 1.90 14.57
N ARG A 119 4.52 3.12 14.97
CA ARG A 119 5.53 3.90 14.24
C ARG A 119 6.92 3.37 14.50
N LEU A 120 7.73 3.37 13.45
CA LEU A 120 9.12 2.96 13.54
C LEU A 120 9.96 4.07 14.15
N THR A 121 10.95 3.70 14.99
CA THR A 121 11.89 4.63 15.58
C THR A 121 12.78 5.28 14.53
N ASN A 122 13.23 4.48 13.54
CA ASN A 122 14.07 4.94 12.45
C ASN A 122 13.37 4.73 11.11
N SER A 123 13.55 5.69 10.21
CA SER A 123 13.01 5.58 8.86
C SER A 123 13.66 4.41 8.10
N ILE A 124 12.84 3.65 7.37
CA ILE A 124 13.31 2.60 6.46
C ILE A 124 13.43 3.10 5.02
N VAL A 125 13.15 4.39 4.79
CA VAL A 125 13.32 4.98 3.46
C VAL A 125 14.80 5.30 3.23
N LYS A 126 15.32 4.78 2.12
CA LYS A 126 16.72 4.96 1.73
C LYS A 126 16.83 5.89 0.51
#